data_aa172fc911f3fa719bf0f6a3eba5e842
#
_entry.id   aa172fc911f3fa719bf0f6a3eba5e842
#
_cell.length_a   1.000
_cell.length_b   1.000
_cell.length_c   1.000
_cell.angle_alpha   90.00
_cell.angle_beta   90.00
_cell.angle_gamma   90.00
#
_symmetry.space_group_name_H-M   'P 1'
#
loop_
_entity.id
_entity.type
_entity.pdbx_description
1 polymer ?
#
loop_
_entity_poly.entity_id
_entity_poly.type
_entity_poly.pdbx_seq_one_letter_code
_entity_poly.pdbx_strand_id
1 'polypeptide(L)'
;VPAPGTPEAAAATGLMPQSAGAWSGIRAGELLHYMAGLHANPIDPDLLIEALAITSFARTTYRRLSGGQQQAVNLAAALVGRPTLVFLDEPTSGMDPHARHHTWDIVEQMRHDGVSVVLTTHNMDEAQRLADHVWIVDRGKVATHGTVPELTAESSLEDVFLTHTSDRAAGRN
;
A
#
# COMPACT_ATOMS: atom_id res chain seq x y z
N VAL A 1 -21.75 5.11 -3.69
CA VAL A 1 -20.61 4.23 -4.00
C VAL A 1 -20.91 3.50 -5.30
N PRO A 2 -20.02 3.53 -6.32
CA PRO A 2 -20.22 2.80 -7.57
C PRO A 2 -20.36 1.30 -7.31
N ALA A 3 -21.15 0.60 -8.15
CA ALA A 3 -21.30 -0.85 -8.03
C ALA A 3 -19.99 -1.57 -8.42
N PRO A 4 -19.59 -2.64 -7.70
CA PRO A 4 -18.42 -3.41 -8.05
C PRO A 4 -18.42 -3.89 -9.51
N GLY A 5 -17.27 -3.83 -10.19
CA GLY A 5 -17.12 -4.27 -11.57
C GLY A 5 -17.59 -3.27 -12.63
N THR A 6 -18.03 -2.06 -12.25
CA THR A 6 -18.35 -0.99 -13.20
C THR A 6 -17.11 -0.17 -13.57
N PRO A 7 -17.08 0.48 -14.76
CA PRO A 7 -16.00 1.40 -15.12
C PRO A 7 -15.79 2.54 -14.11
N GLU A 8 -16.87 3.03 -13.51
CA GLU A 8 -16.83 4.07 -12.48
C GLU A 8 -16.15 3.58 -11.20
N ALA A 9 -16.43 2.33 -10.78
CA ALA A 9 -15.75 1.72 -9.64
C ALA A 9 -14.25 1.53 -9.93
N ALA A 10 -13.90 1.07 -11.13
CA ALA A 10 -12.51 0.92 -11.54
C ALA A 10 -11.76 2.26 -11.56
N ALA A 11 -12.41 3.32 -12.09
CA ALA A 11 -11.82 4.67 -12.12
C ALA A 11 -11.63 5.28 -10.72
N ALA A 12 -12.49 4.90 -9.74
CA ALA A 12 -12.42 5.38 -8.37
C ALA A 12 -11.47 4.57 -7.48
N THR A 13 -10.90 3.48 -7.98
CA THR A 13 -10.11 2.53 -7.19
C THR A 13 -8.66 2.49 -7.67
N GLY A 14 -7.72 2.68 -6.74
CA GLY A 14 -6.30 2.41 -6.92
C GLY A 14 -5.93 1.03 -6.39
N LEU A 15 -5.03 0.33 -7.06
CA LEU A 15 -4.54 -0.98 -6.63
C LEU A 15 -3.02 -1.02 -6.74
N MET A 16 -2.38 -1.32 -5.63
CA MET A 16 -0.95 -1.60 -5.53
C MET A 16 -0.78 -3.06 -5.08
N PRO A 17 -0.58 -4.01 -5.99
CA PRO A 17 -0.32 -5.41 -5.62
C PRO A 17 1.11 -5.57 -5.10
N GLN A 18 1.35 -6.60 -4.28
CA GLN A 18 2.65 -6.94 -3.71
C GLN A 18 3.76 -7.06 -4.76
N SER A 19 3.43 -7.65 -5.91
CA SER A 19 4.32 -7.75 -7.07
C SER A 19 3.61 -7.23 -8.31
N ALA A 20 3.91 -6.00 -8.70
CA ALA A 20 3.41 -5.45 -9.95
C ALA A 20 4.32 -5.86 -11.10
N GLY A 21 3.78 -6.58 -12.06
CA GLY A 21 4.46 -6.90 -13.32
C GLY A 21 4.40 -5.71 -14.28
N ALA A 22 5.22 -4.68 -14.07
CA ALA A 22 5.37 -3.63 -15.08
C ALA A 22 6.21 -4.13 -16.26
N TRP A 23 6.08 -3.52 -17.41
CA TRP A 23 6.93 -3.80 -18.58
C TRP A 23 8.39 -3.58 -18.20
N SER A 24 9.18 -4.63 -18.24
CA SER A 24 10.54 -4.65 -17.70
C SER A 24 11.48 -3.62 -18.32
N GLY A 25 11.21 -3.14 -19.52
CA GLY A 25 11.99 -2.15 -20.25
C GLY A 25 11.53 -0.70 -20.10
N ILE A 26 10.36 -0.44 -19.54
CA ILE A 26 9.84 0.92 -19.35
C ILE A 26 10.60 1.61 -18.21
N ARG A 27 10.82 2.92 -18.33
CA ARG A 27 11.41 3.72 -17.23
C ARG A 27 10.34 4.09 -16.21
N ALA A 28 10.75 4.29 -14.95
CA ALA A 28 9.81 4.63 -13.87
C ALA A 28 8.93 5.84 -14.20
N GLY A 29 9.51 6.94 -14.65
CA GLY A 29 8.75 8.13 -15.03
C GLY A 29 7.85 7.92 -16.24
N GLU A 30 8.33 7.19 -17.26
CA GLU A 30 7.55 6.86 -18.46
C GLU A 30 6.31 6.02 -18.10
N LEU A 31 6.45 5.08 -17.14
CA LEU A 31 5.33 4.28 -16.65
C LEU A 31 4.25 5.16 -16.02
N LEU A 32 4.63 6.11 -15.17
CA LEU A 32 3.68 7.00 -14.49
C LEU A 32 2.96 7.92 -15.48
N HIS A 33 3.65 8.49 -16.45
CA HIS A 33 3.03 9.28 -17.52
C HIS A 33 2.09 8.44 -18.40
N TYR A 34 2.48 7.19 -18.70
CA TYR A 34 1.61 6.26 -19.43
C TYR A 34 0.34 5.95 -18.63
N MET A 35 0.47 5.63 -17.33
CA MET A 35 -0.68 5.36 -16.46
C MET A 35 -1.59 6.58 -16.35
N ALA A 36 -1.04 7.79 -16.21
CA ALA A 36 -1.81 9.03 -16.20
C ALA A 36 -2.65 9.20 -17.46
N GLY A 37 -2.09 8.85 -18.63
CA GLY A 37 -2.79 8.93 -19.90
C GLY A 37 -4.00 8.00 -20.03
N LEU A 38 -4.17 7.04 -19.12
CA LEU A 38 -5.34 6.15 -19.08
C LEU A 38 -6.52 6.72 -18.27
N HIS A 39 -6.31 7.82 -17.56
CA HIS A 39 -7.32 8.44 -16.69
C HIS A 39 -7.79 9.78 -17.26
N ALA A 40 -9.09 10.10 -17.09
CA ALA A 40 -9.67 11.35 -17.58
C ALA A 40 -9.20 12.58 -16.79
N ASN A 41 -8.90 12.44 -15.49
CA ASN A 41 -8.46 13.52 -14.61
C ASN A 41 -7.35 13.02 -13.66
N PRO A 42 -6.16 12.69 -14.18
CA PRO A 42 -5.08 12.15 -13.35
C PRO A 42 -4.49 13.22 -12.42
N ILE A 43 -3.78 12.76 -11.39
CA ILE A 43 -2.78 13.58 -10.72
C ILE A 43 -1.64 13.80 -11.72
N ASP A 44 -1.04 14.99 -11.72
CA ASP A 44 0.16 15.22 -12.51
C ASP A 44 1.26 14.23 -12.11
N PRO A 45 1.76 13.39 -13.03
CA PRO A 45 2.78 12.41 -12.72
C PRO A 45 4.06 12.99 -12.13
N ASP A 46 4.43 14.21 -12.53
CA ASP A 46 5.65 14.87 -12.02
C ASP A 46 5.50 15.24 -10.54
N LEU A 47 4.29 15.60 -10.08
CA LEU A 47 4.02 15.80 -8.66
C LEU A 47 4.15 14.51 -7.85
N LEU A 48 3.70 13.38 -8.39
CA LEU A 48 3.86 12.07 -7.73
C LEU A 48 5.33 11.61 -7.72
N ILE A 49 6.06 11.87 -8.80
CA ILE A 49 7.50 11.59 -8.92
C ILE A 49 8.27 12.35 -7.84
N GLU A 50 7.94 13.61 -7.60
CA GLU A 50 8.55 14.43 -6.56
C GLU A 50 8.12 13.97 -5.16
N ALA A 51 6.82 13.85 -4.92
CA ALA A 51 6.24 13.49 -3.62
C ALA A 51 6.71 12.12 -3.12
N LEU A 52 6.94 11.15 -4.01
CA LEU A 52 7.41 9.80 -3.68
C LEU A 52 8.92 9.62 -3.84
N ALA A 53 9.69 10.72 -3.96
CA ALA A 53 11.15 10.74 -4.11
C ALA A 53 11.67 9.89 -5.27
N ILE A 54 10.90 9.73 -6.35
CA ILE A 54 11.23 8.94 -7.53
C ILE A 54 12.20 9.67 -8.45
N THR A 55 12.35 10.98 -8.33
CA THR A 55 13.12 11.87 -9.21
C THR A 55 14.50 11.33 -9.54
N SER A 56 15.24 10.81 -8.54
CA SER A 56 16.62 10.34 -8.71
C SER A 56 16.75 9.08 -9.58
N PHE A 57 15.66 8.30 -9.72
CA PHE A 57 15.63 7.07 -10.52
C PHE A 57 14.51 7.04 -11.58
N ALA A 58 13.83 8.17 -11.83
CA ALA A 58 12.74 8.27 -12.81
C ALA A 58 13.14 7.80 -14.22
N ARG A 59 14.45 7.93 -14.58
CA ARG A 59 15.01 7.47 -15.86
C ARG A 59 15.52 6.04 -15.85
N THR A 60 15.49 5.36 -14.69
CA THR A 60 15.90 3.95 -14.55
C THR A 60 14.79 3.04 -15.02
N THR A 61 15.13 1.98 -15.76
CA THR A 61 14.15 0.98 -16.19
C THR A 61 13.62 0.20 -15.00
N TYR A 62 12.32 -0.12 -14.98
CA TYR A 62 11.62 -0.74 -13.86
C TYR A 62 12.33 -2.00 -13.34
N ARG A 63 12.81 -2.88 -14.22
CA ARG A 63 13.53 -4.11 -13.86
C ARG A 63 14.86 -3.89 -13.11
N ARG A 64 15.43 -2.66 -13.19
CA ARG A 64 16.71 -2.30 -12.55
C ARG A 64 16.52 -1.56 -11.23
N LEU A 65 15.28 -1.27 -10.87
CA LEU A 65 14.94 -0.65 -9.59
C LEU A 65 15.13 -1.64 -8.45
N SER A 66 15.55 -1.16 -7.28
CA SER A 66 15.47 -1.94 -6.04
C SER A 66 14.01 -2.23 -5.69
N GLY A 67 13.77 -3.22 -4.81
CA GLY A 67 12.41 -3.54 -4.34
C GLY A 67 11.68 -2.32 -3.79
N GLY A 68 12.30 -1.54 -2.91
CA GLY A 68 11.71 -0.31 -2.36
C GLY A 68 11.44 0.76 -3.42
N GLN A 69 12.32 0.90 -4.43
CA GLN A 69 12.08 1.82 -5.56
C GLN A 69 10.90 1.36 -6.41
N GLN A 70 10.75 0.05 -6.62
CA GLN A 70 9.58 -0.51 -7.32
C GLN A 70 8.31 -0.23 -6.55
N GLN A 71 8.32 -0.38 -5.22
CA GLN A 71 7.17 -0.08 -4.38
C GLN A 71 6.77 1.40 -4.45
N ALA A 72 7.72 2.33 -4.42
CA ALA A 72 7.42 3.76 -4.60
C ALA A 72 6.75 4.04 -5.96
N VAL A 73 7.22 3.43 -7.05
CA VAL A 73 6.62 3.56 -8.38
C VAL A 73 5.23 2.93 -8.44
N ASN A 74 5.04 1.76 -7.81
CA ASN A 74 3.75 1.07 -7.76
C ASN A 74 2.71 1.88 -6.96
N LEU A 75 3.12 2.49 -5.85
CA LEU A 75 2.26 3.40 -5.09
C LEU A 75 1.86 4.61 -5.93
N ALA A 76 2.81 5.27 -6.60
CA ALA A 76 2.51 6.38 -7.50
C ALA A 76 1.51 5.97 -8.60
N ALA A 77 1.70 4.79 -9.19
CA ALA A 77 0.80 4.26 -10.23
C ALA A 77 -0.61 3.98 -9.69
N ALA A 78 -0.75 3.51 -8.44
CA ALA A 78 -2.04 3.32 -7.79
C ALA A 78 -2.78 4.64 -7.50
N LEU A 79 -2.03 5.73 -7.31
CA LEU A 79 -2.57 7.05 -6.95
C LEU A 79 -2.88 7.95 -8.15
N VAL A 80 -2.24 7.71 -9.29
CA VAL A 80 -2.27 8.63 -10.43
C VAL A 80 -3.68 8.93 -10.93
N GLY A 81 -4.62 7.99 -10.81
CA GLY A 81 -6.03 8.15 -11.23
C GLY A 81 -6.91 8.97 -10.28
N ARG A 82 -6.38 9.57 -9.21
CA ARG A 82 -7.15 10.24 -8.14
C ARG A 82 -8.21 9.32 -7.50
N PRO A 83 -7.84 8.15 -7.02
CA PRO A 83 -8.79 7.21 -6.47
C PRO A 83 -9.42 7.75 -5.17
N THR A 84 -10.66 7.33 -4.90
CA THR A 84 -11.32 7.55 -3.60
C THR A 84 -11.16 6.33 -2.66
N LEU A 85 -10.74 5.21 -3.22
CA LEU A 85 -10.42 3.97 -2.50
C LEU A 85 -9.10 3.40 -3.03
N VAL A 86 -8.18 3.05 -2.14
CA VAL A 86 -6.89 2.43 -2.52
C VAL A 86 -6.69 1.13 -1.76
N PHE A 87 -6.31 0.10 -2.50
CA PHE A 87 -5.81 -1.15 -1.93
C PHE A 87 -4.30 -1.19 -2.03
N LEU A 88 -3.61 -1.37 -0.90
CA LEU A 88 -2.15 -1.40 -0.80
C LEU A 88 -1.73 -2.76 -0.22
N ASP A 89 -1.08 -3.58 -1.03
CA ASP A 89 -0.60 -4.89 -0.61
C ASP A 89 0.89 -4.81 -0.28
N GLU A 90 1.24 -4.86 1.03
CA GLU A 90 2.61 -4.74 1.56
C GLU A 90 3.34 -3.48 1.04
N PRO A 91 2.79 -2.26 1.22
CA PRO A 91 3.26 -1.06 0.53
C PRO A 91 4.70 -0.66 0.84
N THR A 92 5.23 -1.04 2.02
CA THR A 92 6.60 -0.68 2.42
C THR A 92 7.58 -1.86 2.42
N SER A 93 7.18 -2.99 1.83
CA SER A 93 8.03 -4.18 1.74
C SER A 93 9.33 -3.88 0.99
N GLY A 94 10.47 -4.25 1.59
CA GLY A 94 11.80 -4.05 1.00
C GLY A 94 12.29 -2.60 0.96
N MET A 95 11.59 -1.66 1.62
CA MET A 95 12.04 -0.28 1.79
C MET A 95 13.00 -0.16 2.98
N ASP A 96 13.97 0.75 2.87
CA ASP A 96 14.75 1.19 4.01
C ASP A 96 13.88 2.01 4.98
N PRO A 97 14.31 2.22 6.25
CA PRO A 97 13.51 2.92 7.25
C PRO A 97 13.06 4.34 6.85
N HIS A 98 13.91 5.10 6.14
CA HIS A 98 13.56 6.46 5.72
C HIS A 98 12.47 6.45 4.64
N ALA A 99 12.63 5.61 3.61
CA ALA A 99 11.64 5.45 2.56
C ALA A 99 10.30 4.95 3.13
N ARG A 100 10.34 4.03 4.10
CA ARG A 100 9.15 3.51 4.79
C ARG A 100 8.39 4.61 5.53
N HIS A 101 9.07 5.39 6.37
CA HIS A 101 8.44 6.51 7.09
C HIS A 101 7.83 7.53 6.14
N HIS A 102 8.55 7.86 5.07
CA HIS A 102 8.04 8.77 4.05
C HIS A 102 6.77 8.23 3.36
N THR A 103 6.73 6.93 3.05
CA THR A 103 5.53 6.27 2.51
C THR A 103 4.37 6.33 3.49
N TRP A 104 4.62 6.12 4.79
CA TRP A 104 3.58 6.26 5.82
C TRP A 104 3.00 7.67 5.88
N ASP A 105 3.86 8.71 5.83
CA ASP A 105 3.42 10.11 5.81
C ASP A 105 2.47 10.38 4.64
N ILE A 106 2.78 9.82 3.46
CA ILE A 106 1.93 9.94 2.27
C ILE A 106 0.58 9.24 2.46
N VAL A 107 0.58 8.03 3.04
CA VAL A 107 -0.67 7.28 3.31
C VAL A 107 -1.52 8.01 4.35
N GLU A 108 -0.91 8.58 5.39
CA GLU A 108 -1.62 9.41 6.39
C GLU A 108 -2.24 10.65 5.74
N GLN A 109 -1.49 11.33 4.86
CA GLN A 109 -2.00 12.50 4.14
C GLN A 109 -3.20 12.14 3.24
N MET A 110 -3.12 11.02 2.51
CA MET A 110 -4.23 10.53 1.70
C MET A 110 -5.50 10.28 2.53
N ARG A 111 -5.35 9.65 3.70
CA ARG A 111 -6.48 9.43 4.63
C ARG A 111 -7.06 10.75 5.12
N HIS A 112 -6.21 11.71 5.47
CA HIS A 112 -6.63 13.06 5.86
C HIS A 112 -7.40 13.77 4.74
N ASP A 113 -7.00 13.56 3.49
CA ASP A 113 -7.66 14.10 2.30
C ASP A 113 -8.95 13.33 1.91
N GLY A 114 -9.35 12.35 2.73
CA GLY A 114 -10.61 11.62 2.59
C GLY A 114 -10.54 10.38 1.67
N VAL A 115 -9.34 9.92 1.30
CA VAL A 115 -9.17 8.67 0.57
C VAL A 115 -9.32 7.49 1.55
N SER A 116 -10.18 6.54 1.20
CA SER A 116 -10.27 5.28 1.94
C SER A 116 -9.11 4.38 1.58
N VAL A 117 -8.42 3.84 2.59
CA VAL A 117 -7.25 2.96 2.37
C VAL A 117 -7.52 1.60 2.99
N VAL A 118 -7.36 0.55 2.22
CA VAL A 118 -7.29 -0.83 2.69
C VAL A 118 -5.86 -1.31 2.45
N LEU A 119 -5.13 -1.63 3.51
CA LEU A 119 -3.77 -2.12 3.38
C LEU A 119 -3.62 -3.50 4.01
N THR A 120 -2.76 -4.33 3.43
CA THR A 120 -2.25 -5.54 4.04
C THR A 120 -0.80 -5.31 4.47
N THR A 121 -0.43 -5.83 5.61
CA THR A 121 0.95 -5.78 6.08
C THR A 121 1.22 -6.87 7.13
N HIS A 122 2.46 -7.30 7.21
CA HIS A 122 2.99 -8.10 8.31
C HIS A 122 3.81 -7.24 9.30
N ASN A 123 3.92 -5.93 9.06
CA ASN A 123 4.62 -4.99 9.93
C ASN A 123 3.61 -4.37 10.92
N MET A 124 3.76 -4.73 12.21
CA MET A 124 2.84 -4.25 13.25
C MET A 124 2.93 -2.75 13.49
N ASP A 125 4.12 -2.15 13.34
CA ASP A 125 4.31 -0.70 13.46
C ASP A 125 3.53 0.05 12.36
N GLU A 126 3.54 -0.49 11.14
CA GLU A 126 2.77 0.06 10.02
C GLU A 126 1.26 -0.01 10.29
N ALA A 127 0.78 -1.19 10.71
CA ALA A 127 -0.62 -1.37 11.07
C ALA A 127 -1.03 -0.43 12.22
N GLN A 128 -0.21 -0.34 13.26
CA GLN A 128 -0.49 0.50 14.43
C GLN A 128 -0.50 2.00 14.08
N ARG A 129 0.34 2.42 13.15
CA ARG A 129 0.44 3.83 12.73
C ARG A 129 -0.68 4.24 11.78
N LEU A 130 -1.00 3.38 10.80
CA LEU A 130 -1.84 3.76 9.67
C LEU A 130 -3.30 3.34 9.80
N ALA A 131 -3.62 2.31 10.60
CA ALA A 131 -4.97 1.77 10.62
C ALA A 131 -5.86 2.45 11.67
N ASP A 132 -7.12 2.72 11.30
CA ASP A 132 -8.19 3.02 12.26
C ASP A 132 -8.77 1.71 12.81
N HIS A 133 -8.83 0.68 11.96
CA HIS A 133 -9.38 -0.64 12.29
C HIS A 133 -8.48 -1.74 11.71
N VAL A 134 -8.22 -2.76 12.50
CA VAL A 134 -7.35 -3.89 12.14
C VAL A 134 -8.15 -5.19 12.14
N TRP A 135 -7.91 -6.03 11.14
CA TRP A 135 -8.38 -7.41 11.08
C TRP A 135 -7.18 -8.34 11.02
N ILE A 136 -7.01 -9.17 12.05
CA ILE A 136 -6.00 -10.23 12.05
C ILE A 136 -6.60 -11.46 11.39
N VAL A 137 -5.97 -11.89 10.29
CA VAL A 137 -6.42 -13.04 9.51
C VAL A 137 -5.44 -14.19 9.69
N ASP A 138 -5.95 -15.36 10.11
CA ASP A 138 -5.21 -16.61 10.15
C ASP A 138 -5.96 -17.71 9.39
N ARG A 139 -5.27 -18.46 8.54
CA ARG A 139 -5.81 -19.59 7.76
C ARG A 139 -7.11 -19.24 7.00
N GLY A 140 -7.18 -18.02 6.45
CA GLY A 140 -8.33 -17.57 5.66
C GLY A 140 -9.55 -17.18 6.50
N LYS A 141 -9.42 -17.05 7.82
CA LYS A 141 -10.47 -16.61 8.74
C LYS A 141 -10.01 -15.40 9.54
N VAL A 142 -10.95 -14.53 9.87
CA VAL A 142 -10.69 -13.43 10.81
C VAL A 142 -10.57 -14.03 12.21
N ALA A 143 -9.38 -13.95 12.79
CA ALA A 143 -9.08 -14.44 14.13
C ALA A 143 -9.53 -13.42 15.20
N THR A 144 -9.25 -12.13 14.97
CA THR A 144 -9.74 -11.02 15.78
C THR A 144 -9.78 -9.74 14.95
N HIS A 145 -10.54 -8.74 15.40
CA HIS A 145 -10.58 -7.42 14.79
C HIS A 145 -10.96 -6.36 15.82
N GLY A 146 -10.62 -5.11 15.57
CA GLY A 146 -10.96 -3.98 16.43
C GLY A 146 -10.21 -2.72 15.99
N THR A 147 -10.44 -1.62 16.67
CA THR A 147 -9.60 -0.43 16.55
C THR A 147 -8.23 -0.70 17.19
N VAL A 148 -7.21 0.05 16.76
CA VAL A 148 -5.86 -0.09 17.35
C VAL A 148 -5.90 0.11 18.86
N PRO A 149 -6.56 1.14 19.44
CA PRO A 149 -6.66 1.28 20.90
C PRO A 149 -7.34 0.12 21.61
N GLU A 150 -8.39 -0.48 21.02
CA GLU A 150 -9.08 -1.64 21.59
C GLU A 150 -8.17 -2.87 21.62
N LEU A 151 -7.47 -3.13 20.51
CA LEU A 151 -6.59 -4.30 20.41
C LEU A 151 -5.32 -4.17 21.28
N THR A 152 -4.86 -2.94 21.52
CA THR A 152 -3.63 -2.69 22.27
C THR A 152 -3.87 -2.27 23.73
N ALA A 153 -5.09 -2.42 24.23
CA ALA A 153 -5.45 -2.01 25.60
C ALA A 153 -4.65 -2.73 26.70
N GLU A 154 -4.28 -3.98 26.49
CA GLU A 154 -3.59 -4.83 27.47
C GLU A 154 -2.20 -5.31 27.02
N SER A 155 -1.88 -5.21 25.71
CA SER A 155 -0.63 -5.72 25.14
C SER A 155 -0.31 -5.01 23.82
N SER A 156 0.89 -5.25 23.25
CA SER A 156 1.24 -4.72 21.94
C SER A 156 0.42 -5.39 20.82
N LEU A 157 0.28 -4.73 19.67
CA LEU A 157 -0.37 -5.32 18.50
C LEU A 157 0.36 -6.59 18.01
N GLU A 158 1.69 -6.64 18.22
CA GLU A 158 2.50 -7.83 17.93
C GLU A 158 2.14 -9.00 18.85
N ASP A 159 1.96 -8.76 20.16
CA ASP A 159 1.53 -9.79 21.12
C ASP A 159 0.13 -10.30 20.79
N VAL A 160 -0.78 -9.42 20.42
CA VAL A 160 -2.15 -9.78 19.96
C VAL A 160 -2.05 -10.67 18.71
N PHE A 161 -1.23 -10.28 17.74
CA PHE A 161 -1.00 -11.07 16.54
C PHE A 161 -0.44 -12.44 16.85
N LEU A 162 0.61 -12.53 17.68
CA LEU A 162 1.23 -13.79 18.08
C LEU A 162 0.25 -14.69 18.83
N THR A 163 -0.54 -14.14 19.77
CA THR A 163 -1.52 -14.90 20.53
C THR A 163 -2.57 -15.54 19.63
N HIS A 164 -3.04 -14.83 18.60
CA HIS A 164 -4.09 -15.30 17.71
C HIS A 164 -3.59 -16.13 16.52
N THR A 165 -2.26 -16.18 16.30
CA THR A 165 -1.65 -16.95 15.20
C THR A 165 -0.71 -18.06 15.66
N SER A 166 -0.47 -18.20 16.99
CA SER A 166 0.56 -19.06 17.61
C SER A 166 0.27 -20.57 17.61
N ASP A 167 -0.86 -21.05 17.13
CA ASP A 167 -1.17 -22.50 17.02
C ASP A 167 -0.26 -23.26 16.02
N ARG A 168 0.81 -22.62 15.53
CA ARG A 168 1.80 -23.22 14.62
C ARG A 168 2.79 -24.15 15.31
N ALA A 169 3.02 -24.00 16.62
CA ALA A 169 4.09 -24.74 17.33
C ALA A 169 3.60 -26.05 17.99
N ALA A 170 2.32 -26.20 18.28
CA ALA A 170 1.77 -27.35 19.02
C ALA A 170 1.26 -28.52 18.17
N GLY A 171 1.26 -28.43 16.87
CA GLY A 171 0.67 -29.39 15.94
C GLY A 171 1.65 -30.26 15.15
N ARG A 172 2.92 -30.37 15.56
CA ARG A 172 3.87 -31.35 14.98
C ARG A 172 4.35 -32.29 16.08
N ASN A 173 3.58 -33.30 16.31
CA ASN A 173 4.02 -34.62 16.81
C ASN A 173 3.37 -35.68 15.94
#